data_971dced44dce9273fd140dcc33743b99
#
_entry.id   971dced44dce9273fd140dcc33743b99
#
_cell.length_a   1.000
_cell.length_b   1.000
_cell.length_c   1.000
_cell.angle_alpha   90.00
_cell.angle_beta   90.00
_cell.angle_gamma   90.00
#
_symmetry.space_group_name_H-M   'P 1'
#
loop_
_entity.id
_entity.type
_entity.pdbx_description
1 polymer ?
#
loop_
_entity_poly.entity_id
_entity_poly.type
_entity_poly.pdbx_seq_one_letter_code
_entity_poly.pdbx_strand_id
1 'polypeptide(L)'
;MKRAGTVLSAFLLALAIYGQVHAQTPDAKSIVVDHPWARATPAGAKTGAAYATLVNNGSSGDRLLTATTPVADKVQFHSVSEENGVSRMREMRAVEVAPGARVTFSPGGMHIMMVGLKQPLKEGQTFPLTLTFEKAGNLDVMVSVAKVGAMQHGDMAR
;
A
#
# COMPACT_ATOMS: atom_id res chain seq x y z
N MET A 1 -0.48 57.61 66.72
CA MET A 1 0.68 57.08 66.02
C MET A 1 0.27 55.76 65.36
N LYS A 2 0.10 55.73 64.09
CA LYS A 2 -0.47 54.63 63.31
C LYS A 2 0.65 53.79 62.68
N ARG A 3 0.71 52.52 62.95
CA ARG A 3 1.65 51.58 62.26
C ARG A 3 0.85 50.82 61.21
N ALA A 4 1.24 51.01 59.98
CA ALA A 4 0.74 50.31 58.81
C ALA A 4 1.41 48.93 58.71
N GLY A 5 0.64 47.88 58.62
CA GLY A 5 1.11 46.53 58.36
C GLY A 5 1.01 46.24 56.85
N THR A 6 2.13 45.93 56.26
CA THR A 6 2.22 45.54 54.85
C THR A 6 1.96 44.04 54.73
N VAL A 7 0.88 43.66 54.05
CA VAL A 7 0.56 42.27 53.75
C VAL A 7 1.21 41.92 52.40
N LEU A 8 2.19 41.03 52.44
CA LEU A 8 2.89 40.52 51.26
C LEU A 8 2.10 39.35 50.68
N SER A 9 1.36 39.58 49.58
CA SER A 9 0.61 38.54 48.88
C SER A 9 1.57 37.80 47.92
N ALA A 10 1.91 36.57 48.24
CA ALA A 10 2.66 35.67 47.37
C ALA A 10 1.73 35.07 46.30
N PHE A 11 1.86 35.51 45.07
CA PHE A 11 1.16 34.95 43.91
C PHE A 11 1.96 33.75 43.40
N LEU A 12 1.49 32.53 43.72
CA LEU A 12 2.01 31.29 43.16
C LEU A 12 1.55 31.14 41.68
N LEU A 13 2.47 31.39 40.77
CA LEU A 13 2.26 31.18 39.33
C LEU A 13 2.44 29.68 39.01
N ALA A 14 1.33 28.91 38.97
CA ALA A 14 1.36 27.53 38.49
C ALA A 14 1.55 27.50 36.98
N LEU A 15 2.76 27.17 36.54
CA LEU A 15 3.08 26.95 35.10
C LEU A 15 2.49 25.59 34.67
N ALA A 16 1.29 25.61 34.06
CA ALA A 16 0.72 24.45 33.43
C ALA A 16 1.49 24.18 32.10
N ILE A 17 2.38 23.18 32.13
CA ILE A 17 3.05 22.65 30.95
C ILE A 17 2.00 21.81 30.17
N TYR A 18 1.29 22.42 29.24
CA TYR A 18 0.48 21.70 28.25
C TYR A 18 1.44 21.01 27.30
N GLY A 19 1.67 19.71 27.52
CA GLY A 19 2.35 18.85 26.56
C GLY A 19 1.54 18.84 25.26
N GLN A 20 2.06 19.46 24.23
CA GLN A 20 1.52 19.42 22.88
C GLN A 20 1.67 17.98 22.38
N VAL A 21 0.61 17.19 22.49
CA VAL A 21 0.51 15.91 21.76
C VAL A 21 0.38 16.28 20.27
N HIS A 22 1.51 16.26 19.57
CA HIS A 22 1.49 16.33 18.12
C HIS A 22 0.88 15.03 17.61
N ALA A 23 -0.41 15.06 17.31
CA ALA A 23 -1.02 14.05 16.49
C ALA A 23 -0.31 14.11 15.12
N GLN A 24 0.56 13.13 14.85
CA GLN A 24 1.15 12.97 13.52
C GLN A 24 0.00 12.61 12.58
N THR A 25 -0.44 13.57 11.77
CA THR A 25 -1.30 13.29 10.63
C THR A 25 -0.58 12.27 9.75
N PRO A 26 -1.21 11.13 9.42
CA PRO A 26 -0.62 10.19 8.49
C PRO A 26 -0.29 10.95 7.19
N ASP A 27 0.96 10.91 6.78
CA ASP A 27 1.38 11.52 5.52
C ASP A 27 0.83 10.63 4.39
N ALA A 28 -0.35 10.97 3.89
CA ALA A 28 -1.05 10.23 2.83
C ALA A 28 -0.22 10.13 1.52
N LYS A 29 0.89 10.87 1.44
CA LYS A 29 1.83 10.83 0.32
C LYS A 29 3.09 10.01 0.61
N SER A 30 3.18 9.36 1.76
CA SER A 30 4.36 8.58 2.14
C SER A 30 4.50 7.30 1.32
N ILE A 31 3.39 6.68 0.91
CA ILE A 31 3.41 5.48 0.08
C ILE A 31 3.35 5.86 -1.40
N VAL A 32 4.31 5.34 -2.17
CA VAL A 32 4.34 5.44 -3.64
C VAL A 32 4.19 4.03 -4.21
N VAL A 33 3.35 3.90 -5.23
CA VAL A 33 3.19 2.67 -6.02
C VAL A 33 3.95 2.85 -7.32
N ASP A 34 5.03 2.12 -7.46
CA ASP A 34 5.99 2.26 -8.55
C ASP A 34 5.73 1.17 -9.60
N HIS A 35 5.64 1.58 -10.87
CA HIS A 35 5.49 0.71 -12.04
C HIS A 35 4.37 -0.36 -11.92
N PRO A 36 3.10 0.01 -11.67
CA PRO A 36 2.01 -0.96 -11.61
C PRO A 36 1.72 -1.54 -13.01
N TRP A 37 1.77 -2.88 -13.12
CA TRP A 37 1.53 -3.58 -14.37
C TRP A 37 0.88 -4.95 -14.16
N ALA A 38 0.29 -5.51 -15.19
CA ALA A 38 -0.32 -6.84 -15.19
C ALA A 38 0.07 -7.61 -16.44
N ARG A 39 -0.05 -8.94 -16.42
CA ARG A 39 0.07 -9.76 -17.63
C ARG A 39 -1.22 -9.79 -18.40
N ALA A 40 -1.14 -9.76 -19.71
CA ALA A 40 -2.26 -10.13 -20.59
C ALA A 40 -2.68 -11.57 -20.29
N THR A 41 -3.97 -11.85 -20.44
CA THR A 41 -4.55 -13.17 -20.18
C THR A 41 -5.17 -13.76 -21.44
N PRO A 42 -5.16 -15.10 -21.59
CA PRO A 42 -5.85 -15.74 -22.72
C PRO A 42 -7.36 -15.55 -22.63
N ALA A 43 -8.03 -15.78 -23.75
CA ALA A 43 -9.49 -15.77 -23.80
C ALA A 43 -10.09 -16.77 -22.79
N GLY A 44 -11.12 -16.36 -22.09
CA GLY A 44 -11.80 -17.19 -21.08
C GLY A 44 -11.09 -17.30 -19.73
N ALA A 45 -9.92 -16.67 -19.54
CA ALA A 45 -9.24 -16.64 -18.24
C ALA A 45 -10.15 -15.99 -17.17
N LYS A 46 -10.26 -16.63 -16.03
CA LYS A 46 -11.01 -16.15 -14.87
C LYS A 46 -10.12 -15.49 -13.81
N THR A 47 -8.81 -15.62 -13.98
CA THR A 47 -7.83 -15.03 -13.06
C THR A 47 -6.74 -14.29 -13.83
N GLY A 48 -6.17 -13.27 -13.19
CA GLY A 48 -5.03 -12.51 -13.69
C GLY A 48 -4.12 -12.12 -12.55
N ALA A 49 -2.90 -11.71 -12.88
CA ALA A 49 -1.92 -11.26 -11.90
C ALA A 49 -1.43 -9.86 -12.24
N ALA A 50 -1.36 -9.02 -11.22
CA ALA A 50 -0.75 -7.69 -11.30
C ALA A 50 0.44 -7.60 -10.33
N TYR A 51 1.30 -6.66 -10.62
CA TYR A 51 2.59 -6.46 -9.98
C TYR A 51 2.87 -4.98 -9.81
N ALA A 52 3.62 -4.62 -8.80
CA ALA A 52 4.07 -3.25 -8.52
C ALA A 52 5.17 -3.28 -7.47
N THR A 53 5.83 -2.16 -7.25
CA THR A 53 6.68 -1.95 -6.07
C THR A 53 6.04 -0.89 -5.18
N LEU A 54 5.79 -1.23 -3.93
CA LEU A 54 5.36 -0.27 -2.90
C LEU A 54 6.60 0.33 -2.27
N VAL A 55 6.66 1.65 -2.20
CA VAL A 55 7.77 2.40 -1.57
C VAL A 55 7.20 3.24 -0.45
N ASN A 56 7.66 3.00 0.77
CA ASN A 56 7.29 3.83 1.91
C ASN A 56 8.37 4.87 2.17
N ASN A 57 8.14 6.11 1.77
CA ASN A 57 9.03 7.24 2.00
C ASN A 57 8.81 7.93 3.35
N GLY A 58 7.84 7.44 4.14
CA GLY A 58 7.50 7.98 5.44
C GLY A 58 8.38 7.46 6.58
N SER A 59 8.25 8.08 7.74
CA SER A 59 8.94 7.69 8.97
C SER A 59 8.23 6.62 9.78
N SER A 60 7.00 6.24 9.40
CA SER A 60 6.21 5.19 10.06
C SER A 60 5.85 4.07 9.10
N GLY A 61 5.77 2.84 9.61
CA GLY A 61 5.28 1.70 8.83
C GLY A 61 3.81 1.81 8.51
N ASP A 62 3.40 1.19 7.39
CA ASP A 62 2.01 1.06 6.97
C ASP A 62 1.71 -0.38 6.55
N ARG A 63 0.46 -0.70 6.31
CA ARG A 63 0.00 -2.02 5.89
C ARG A 63 -0.97 -1.90 4.73
N LEU A 64 -0.70 -2.58 3.63
CA LEU A 64 -1.67 -2.77 2.55
C LEU A 64 -2.69 -3.83 2.98
N LEU A 65 -3.94 -3.44 3.12
CA LEU A 65 -5.01 -4.29 3.67
C LEU A 65 -5.85 -4.95 2.59
N THR A 66 -6.25 -4.18 1.57
CA THR A 66 -7.12 -4.67 0.49
C THR A 66 -6.78 -3.99 -0.82
N ALA A 67 -7.29 -4.56 -1.91
CA ALA A 67 -7.29 -3.90 -3.22
C ALA A 67 -8.60 -4.20 -3.94
N THR A 68 -9.03 -3.27 -4.81
CA THR A 68 -10.22 -3.42 -5.64
C THR A 68 -9.97 -2.92 -7.04
N THR A 69 -10.68 -3.48 -8.02
CA THR A 69 -10.62 -3.06 -9.42
C THR A 69 -11.97 -3.36 -10.10
N PRO A 70 -12.42 -2.54 -11.07
CA PRO A 70 -13.63 -2.83 -11.82
C PRO A 70 -13.50 -4.02 -12.77
N VAL A 71 -12.28 -4.48 -13.10
CA VAL A 71 -12.05 -5.57 -14.07
C VAL A 71 -12.15 -6.97 -13.48
N ALA A 72 -12.26 -7.11 -12.15
CA ALA A 72 -12.38 -8.39 -11.47
C ALA A 72 -13.38 -8.31 -10.31
N ASP A 73 -13.89 -9.47 -9.87
CA ASP A 73 -14.83 -9.53 -8.74
C ASP A 73 -14.11 -9.43 -7.39
N LYS A 74 -12.87 -9.96 -7.31
CA LYS A 74 -12.08 -10.00 -6.09
C LYS A 74 -10.60 -9.80 -6.38
N VAL A 75 -9.90 -9.13 -5.47
CA VAL A 75 -8.43 -9.00 -5.47
C VAL A 75 -7.87 -9.60 -4.18
N GLN A 76 -6.80 -10.37 -4.28
CA GLN A 76 -6.10 -11.02 -3.18
C GLN A 76 -4.60 -10.79 -3.30
N PHE A 77 -3.90 -10.79 -2.18
CA PHE A 77 -2.43 -10.80 -2.17
C PHE A 77 -1.95 -12.21 -1.90
N HIS A 78 -1.04 -12.70 -2.74
CA HIS A 78 -0.47 -14.03 -2.60
C HIS A 78 1.04 -13.95 -2.51
N SER A 79 1.63 -14.85 -1.72
CA SER A 79 3.07 -15.13 -1.74
C SER A 79 3.31 -16.52 -2.30
N VAL A 80 4.43 -16.68 -2.99
CA VAL A 80 4.90 -17.98 -3.46
C VAL A 80 6.17 -18.31 -2.66
N SER A 81 6.20 -19.50 -2.06
CA SER A 81 7.39 -20.07 -1.43
C SER A 81 7.69 -21.42 -2.07
N GLU A 82 8.96 -21.78 -2.14
CA GLU A 82 9.39 -23.11 -2.59
C GLU A 82 9.84 -23.91 -1.37
N GLU A 83 9.22 -25.07 -1.14
CA GLU A 83 9.55 -25.98 -0.06
C GLU A 83 9.80 -27.36 -0.66
N ASN A 84 11.02 -27.86 -0.56
CA ASN A 84 11.44 -29.18 -1.09
C ASN A 84 11.13 -29.37 -2.59
N GLY A 85 11.35 -28.34 -3.42
CA GLY A 85 11.07 -28.36 -4.86
C GLY A 85 9.58 -28.26 -5.22
N VAL A 86 8.70 -28.00 -4.22
CA VAL A 86 7.28 -27.80 -4.44
C VAL A 86 6.94 -26.32 -4.22
N SER A 87 6.43 -25.67 -5.25
CA SER A 87 5.96 -24.29 -5.18
C SER A 87 4.63 -24.23 -4.43
N ARG A 88 4.55 -23.42 -3.38
CA ARG A 88 3.34 -23.21 -2.58
C ARG A 88 2.89 -21.77 -2.64
N MET A 89 1.64 -21.56 -3.00
CA MET A 89 0.98 -20.26 -2.99
C MET A 89 0.15 -20.10 -1.73
N ARG A 90 0.31 -18.97 -1.03
CA ARG A 90 -0.45 -18.66 0.19
C ARG A 90 -1.06 -17.27 0.09
N GLU A 91 -2.35 -17.16 0.47
CA GLU A 91 -3.01 -15.87 0.59
C GLU A 91 -2.46 -15.11 1.81
N MET A 92 -2.17 -13.83 1.62
CA MET A 92 -1.71 -12.89 2.64
C MET A 92 -2.87 -11.98 3.03
N ARG A 93 -3.15 -11.87 4.33
CA ARG A 93 -4.24 -10.99 4.84
C ARG A 93 -3.87 -9.51 4.77
N ALA A 94 -2.60 -9.19 4.85
CA ALA A 94 -2.04 -7.84 4.74
C ALA A 94 -0.58 -7.93 4.32
N VAL A 95 -0.07 -6.84 3.76
CA VAL A 95 1.34 -6.71 3.36
C VAL A 95 1.95 -5.54 4.12
N GLU A 96 2.91 -5.84 4.99
CA GLU A 96 3.64 -4.84 5.77
C GLU A 96 4.58 -4.02 4.87
N VAL A 97 4.58 -2.71 5.05
CA VAL A 97 5.50 -1.78 4.36
C VAL A 97 6.21 -0.93 5.41
N ALA A 98 7.36 -1.41 5.89
CA ALA A 98 8.14 -0.73 6.93
C ALA A 98 8.61 0.67 6.47
N PRO A 99 8.97 1.58 7.39
CA PRO A 99 9.51 2.90 7.03
C PRO A 99 10.74 2.76 6.14
N GLY A 100 10.80 3.50 5.05
CA GLY A 100 11.89 3.46 4.07
C GLY A 100 11.98 2.17 3.25
N ALA A 101 11.06 1.23 3.43
CA ALA A 101 11.09 -0.06 2.73
C ALA A 101 10.54 0.02 1.31
N ARG A 102 11.03 -0.92 0.49
CA ARG A 102 10.48 -1.25 -0.83
C ARG A 102 9.96 -2.70 -0.78
N VAL A 103 8.69 -2.88 -1.09
CA VAL A 103 8.03 -4.19 -1.14
C VAL A 103 7.61 -4.46 -2.58
N THR A 104 8.21 -5.48 -3.20
CA THR A 104 8.01 -5.77 -4.62
C THR A 104 7.10 -6.97 -4.84
N PHE A 105 6.05 -6.75 -5.59
CA PHE A 105 5.23 -7.80 -6.19
C PHE A 105 5.80 -8.10 -7.58
N SER A 106 6.20 -9.34 -7.82
CA SER A 106 6.85 -9.77 -9.05
C SER A 106 6.46 -11.20 -9.43
N PRO A 107 6.57 -11.57 -10.72
CA PRO A 107 6.37 -12.95 -11.15
C PRO A 107 7.27 -13.94 -10.40
N GLY A 108 6.67 -15.02 -9.92
CA GLY A 108 7.38 -16.03 -9.10
C GLY A 108 7.50 -15.70 -7.61
N GLY A 109 7.14 -14.48 -7.22
CA GLY A 109 7.14 -14.02 -5.82
C GLY A 109 5.75 -13.62 -5.34
N MET A 110 5.68 -12.54 -4.55
CA MET A 110 4.40 -11.94 -4.20
C MET A 110 3.70 -11.39 -5.43
N HIS A 111 2.38 -11.52 -5.50
CA HIS A 111 1.58 -10.98 -6.59
C HIS A 111 0.18 -10.58 -6.14
N ILE A 112 -0.41 -9.67 -6.89
CA ILE A 112 -1.77 -9.19 -6.72
C ILE A 112 -2.66 -10.05 -7.63
N MET A 113 -3.39 -11.00 -7.05
CA MET A 113 -4.25 -11.94 -7.77
C MET A 113 -5.62 -11.34 -8.00
N MET A 114 -6.03 -11.21 -9.23
CA MET A 114 -7.38 -10.82 -9.63
C MET A 114 -8.20 -12.08 -9.91
N VAL A 115 -9.34 -12.24 -9.24
CA VAL A 115 -10.23 -13.40 -9.35
C VAL A 115 -11.57 -12.96 -9.90
N GLY A 116 -12.16 -13.76 -10.78
CA GLY A 116 -13.40 -13.42 -11.45
C GLY A 116 -13.21 -12.29 -12.48
N LEU A 117 -12.21 -12.40 -13.35
CA LEU A 117 -12.04 -11.46 -14.45
C LEU A 117 -13.31 -11.39 -15.30
N LYS A 118 -13.82 -10.18 -15.48
CA LYS A 118 -15.02 -9.91 -16.28
C LYS A 118 -14.74 -10.04 -17.78
N GLN A 119 -13.51 -9.72 -18.17
CA GLN A 119 -13.00 -9.85 -19.55
C GLN A 119 -11.51 -10.18 -19.51
N PRO A 120 -10.95 -10.82 -20.56
CA PRO A 120 -9.51 -11.00 -20.68
C PRO A 120 -8.77 -9.66 -20.65
N LEU A 121 -7.62 -9.63 -19.96
CA LEU A 121 -6.72 -8.49 -19.99
C LEU A 121 -5.94 -8.50 -21.31
N LYS A 122 -6.04 -7.44 -22.09
CA LYS A 122 -5.39 -7.31 -23.38
C LYS A 122 -4.12 -6.47 -23.28
N GLU A 123 -3.05 -6.89 -23.94
CA GLU A 123 -1.81 -6.12 -24.05
C GLU A 123 -2.07 -4.68 -24.52
N GLY A 124 -1.39 -3.71 -23.91
CA GLY A 124 -1.54 -2.28 -24.17
C GLY A 124 -2.76 -1.64 -23.49
N GLN A 125 -3.65 -2.42 -22.89
CA GLN A 125 -4.78 -1.93 -22.11
C GLN A 125 -4.29 -1.35 -20.77
N THR A 126 -5.06 -0.42 -20.20
CA THR A 126 -4.89 0.05 -18.81
C THR A 126 -6.19 -0.14 -18.04
N PHE A 127 -6.09 -0.31 -16.72
CA PHE A 127 -7.24 -0.35 -15.83
C PHE A 127 -6.92 0.23 -14.46
N PRO A 128 -7.90 0.79 -13.75
CA PRO A 128 -7.67 1.33 -12.41
C PRO A 128 -7.62 0.20 -11.36
N LEU A 129 -6.71 0.37 -10.40
CA LEU A 129 -6.57 -0.47 -9.21
C LEU A 129 -6.52 0.45 -7.99
N THR A 130 -7.43 0.27 -7.05
CA THR A 130 -7.42 0.97 -5.76
C THR A 130 -6.75 0.07 -4.72
N LEU A 131 -5.68 0.56 -4.11
CA LEU A 131 -4.98 -0.08 -3.00
C LEU A 131 -5.38 0.62 -1.70
N THR A 132 -5.86 -0.12 -0.71
CA THR A 132 -6.28 0.43 0.59
C THR A 132 -5.24 0.11 1.66
N PHE A 133 -4.62 1.14 2.18
CA PHE A 133 -3.65 1.08 3.27
C PHE A 133 -4.28 1.43 4.62
N GLU A 134 -3.71 0.92 5.70
CA GLU A 134 -4.20 1.16 7.05
C GLU A 134 -4.10 2.63 7.47
N LYS A 135 -2.99 3.29 7.14
CA LYS A 135 -2.72 4.69 7.49
C LYS A 135 -2.83 5.64 6.31
N ALA A 136 -2.23 5.32 5.17
CA ALA A 136 -2.27 6.15 3.97
C ALA A 136 -3.65 6.18 3.29
N GLY A 137 -4.57 5.25 3.63
CA GLY A 137 -5.88 5.17 3.02
C GLY A 137 -5.85 4.62 1.59
N ASN A 138 -6.74 5.12 0.75
CA ASN A 138 -6.88 4.65 -0.63
C ASN A 138 -5.89 5.34 -1.57
N LEU A 139 -5.18 4.54 -2.36
CA LEU A 139 -4.32 4.98 -3.45
C LEU A 139 -4.82 4.36 -4.75
N ASP A 140 -5.24 5.21 -5.68
CA ASP A 140 -5.67 4.80 -7.01
C ASP A 140 -4.49 4.86 -7.98
N VAL A 141 -4.25 3.75 -8.69
CA VAL A 141 -3.18 3.63 -9.68
C VAL A 141 -3.73 3.09 -11.00
N MET A 142 -3.11 3.46 -12.10
CA MET A 142 -3.40 2.90 -13.42
C MET A 142 -2.42 1.77 -13.72
N VAL A 143 -2.94 0.56 -13.83
CA VAL A 143 -2.18 -0.65 -14.15
C VAL A 143 -2.10 -0.81 -15.67
N SER A 144 -0.89 -0.93 -16.20
CA SER A 144 -0.66 -1.19 -17.64
C SER A 144 -0.56 -2.69 -17.89
N VAL A 145 -1.19 -3.18 -18.97
CA VAL A 145 -1.16 -4.59 -19.32
C VAL A 145 -0.02 -4.88 -20.29
N ALA A 146 0.96 -5.66 -19.86
CA ALA A 146 2.07 -6.15 -20.66
C ALA A 146 1.69 -7.45 -21.39
N LYS A 147 2.52 -7.88 -22.34
CA LYS A 147 2.32 -9.12 -23.10
C LYS A 147 2.15 -10.36 -22.21
N VAL A 148 1.59 -11.41 -22.78
CA VAL A 148 1.53 -12.72 -22.14
C VAL A 148 2.95 -13.20 -21.83
N GLY A 149 3.17 -13.67 -20.59
CA GLY A 149 4.49 -14.17 -20.15
C GLY A 149 5.52 -13.09 -19.81
N ALA A 150 5.17 -11.80 -19.85
CA ALA A 150 6.06 -10.72 -19.39
C ALA A 150 6.60 -10.99 -17.98
N MET A 151 7.87 -10.70 -17.74
CA MET A 151 8.55 -10.91 -16.47
C MET A 151 8.80 -9.59 -15.72
N GLN A 152 8.67 -8.45 -16.42
CA GLN A 152 8.89 -7.11 -15.89
C GLN A 152 8.04 -6.08 -16.63
N HIS A 153 7.87 -4.90 -16.04
CA HIS A 153 7.12 -3.79 -16.63
C HIS A 153 7.63 -3.36 -18.01
N GLY A 154 8.94 -3.43 -18.27
CA GLY A 154 9.56 -3.08 -19.54
C GLY A 154 9.25 -4.01 -20.71
N ASP A 155 8.60 -5.15 -20.48
CA ASP A 155 8.16 -6.10 -21.51
C ASP A 155 6.83 -5.67 -22.19
N MET A 156 6.52 -4.39 -22.18
CA MET A 156 5.43 -3.84 -22.97
C MET A 156 5.83 -3.80 -24.46
N ALA A 157 4.86 -3.92 -25.35
CA ALA A 157 5.08 -3.81 -26.78
C ALA A 157 5.81 -2.50 -27.12
N ARG A 158 6.89 -2.61 -27.88
CA ARG A 158 7.54 -1.49 -28.56
C ARG A 158 6.88 -1.27 -29.89
#